data_eb6c43bb3caa3395c0b13274446c1b83
#
_entry.id   eb6c43bb3caa3395c0b13274446c1b83
#
_cell.length_a   1.000
_cell.length_b   1.000
_cell.length_c   1.000
_cell.angle_alpha   90.00
_cell.angle_beta   90.00
_cell.angle_gamma   90.00
#
_symmetry.space_group_name_H-M   'P 1'
#
loop_
_entity.id
_entity.type
_entity.pdbx_description
1 polymer ?
#
loop_
_entity_poly.entity_id
_entity_poly.type
_entity_poly.pdbx_seq_one_letter_code
_entity_poly.pdbx_strand_id
1 'polypeptide(L)'
;AFADLMDLQERIDVLTREMAGLDPRSAAYSEVLNEIGELELVLHAHNSARLRPRTESILRGLGFKDRDFDRDCGEFSGGWQMRIALAKLLLREPEVLLLDEPTNHLDIQSQRWMEQYLRSYRGAIILISHDVALLDALVSRTIAFYHGRAEEYAGNFSYFLKESVLRKEILLRQKKAQDREIAKTKEFIDRFRYKATKASLVQSRIKQLEKVELIEVEEDDAVMNFHFPAPPAGAHSVVRLEKVSKHYGSVSVFENVDFEIVKGDRIAIVGVNGAGKSTFSRLISGGEAPSSGSVTMGRHTQVAFFSQTHADDLDPDKTILECVEAAATRESAPMVRNLLGCFLFRGDDVHKRVGVLSGGERSRVALVCMLLHPANFLILDEPTNHLDIQSQQVLQKALSEYPGSYCIVSHNRSFLDPIVTKVLEFVPGEKPRVYLGNVSDYLEKVERE
;
A
#
# COMPACT_ATOMS: atom_id res chain seq x y z
N ALA A 1 20.58 -16.89 -2.44
CA ALA A 1 21.41 -15.69 -2.28
C ALA A 1 22.89 -16.04 -2.21
N PHE A 2 23.24 -17.20 -1.68
CA PHE A 2 24.62 -17.64 -1.41
C PHE A 2 24.86 -19.08 -1.90
N ALA A 3 24.29 -19.45 -3.07
CA ALA A 3 24.43 -20.80 -3.62
C ALA A 3 25.90 -21.19 -3.76
N ASP A 4 26.72 -20.28 -4.30
CA ASP A 4 28.16 -20.50 -4.50
C ASP A 4 28.89 -20.85 -3.17
N LEU A 5 28.51 -20.20 -2.06
CA LEU A 5 29.11 -20.50 -0.74
C LEU A 5 28.58 -21.80 -0.13
N MET A 6 27.32 -22.18 -0.44
CA MET A 6 26.79 -23.48 -0.02
C MET A 6 27.45 -24.62 -0.80
N ASP A 7 27.67 -24.43 -2.09
CA ASP A 7 28.40 -25.40 -2.92
C ASP A 7 29.83 -25.61 -2.44
N LEU A 8 30.52 -24.52 -2.02
CA LEU A 8 31.83 -24.60 -1.39
C LEU A 8 31.78 -25.36 -0.07
N GLN A 9 30.77 -25.13 0.77
CA GLN A 9 30.63 -25.86 2.04
C GLN A 9 30.36 -27.35 1.80
N GLU A 10 29.49 -27.69 0.83
CA GLU A 10 29.22 -29.08 0.45
C GLU A 10 30.48 -29.76 -0.09
N ARG A 11 31.28 -29.05 -0.88
CA ARG A 11 32.59 -29.54 -1.36
C ARG A 11 33.54 -29.85 -0.23
N ILE A 12 33.63 -28.98 0.79
CA ILE A 12 34.43 -29.20 2.00
C ILE A 12 33.94 -30.46 2.73
N ASP A 13 32.62 -30.62 2.89
CA ASP A 13 32.05 -31.77 3.59
C ASP A 13 32.33 -33.10 2.84
N VAL A 14 32.34 -33.06 1.49
CA VAL A 14 32.74 -34.20 0.67
C VAL A 14 34.22 -34.51 0.85
N LEU A 15 35.07 -33.54 0.69
CA LEU A 15 36.54 -33.69 0.85
C LEU A 15 36.92 -34.16 2.27
N THR A 16 36.23 -33.68 3.31
CA THR A 16 36.44 -34.14 4.70
C THR A 16 36.09 -35.60 4.87
N ARG A 17 35.02 -36.10 4.22
CA ARG A 17 34.69 -37.54 4.22
C ARG A 17 35.70 -38.37 3.44
N GLU A 18 36.16 -37.87 2.29
CA GLU A 18 37.23 -38.53 1.51
C GLU A 18 38.53 -38.63 2.32
N MET A 19 38.92 -37.52 2.98
CA MET A 19 40.12 -37.45 3.84
C MET A 19 40.09 -38.48 4.97
N ALA A 20 38.93 -38.75 5.58
CA ALA A 20 38.76 -39.74 6.65
C ALA A 20 39.10 -41.19 6.22
N GLY A 21 39.08 -41.48 4.91
CA GLY A 21 39.43 -42.80 4.34
C GLY A 21 40.92 -42.91 3.89
N LEU A 22 41.70 -41.84 3.94
CA LEU A 22 43.09 -41.80 3.44
C LEU A 22 44.13 -42.03 4.57
N ASP A 23 45.28 -42.56 4.19
CA ASP A 23 46.43 -42.64 5.12
C ASP A 23 46.98 -41.22 5.38
N PRO A 24 47.05 -40.79 6.67
CA PRO A 24 47.57 -39.47 7.02
C PRO A 24 49.00 -39.13 6.54
N ARG A 25 49.76 -40.15 6.13
CA ARG A 25 51.12 -39.99 5.58
C ARG A 25 51.15 -39.97 4.06
N SER A 26 50.05 -40.11 3.38
CA SER A 26 49.97 -40.15 1.92
C SER A 26 50.04 -38.73 1.31
N ALA A 27 50.56 -38.63 0.09
CA ALA A 27 50.54 -37.40 -0.68
C ALA A 27 49.08 -36.94 -0.93
N ALA A 28 48.16 -37.91 -1.22
CA ALA A 28 46.76 -37.65 -1.41
C ALA A 28 46.08 -36.98 -0.20
N TYR A 29 46.44 -37.39 1.04
CA TYR A 29 45.93 -36.74 2.25
C TYR A 29 46.35 -35.25 2.33
N SER A 30 47.61 -34.97 1.98
CA SER A 30 48.14 -33.59 1.99
C SER A 30 47.50 -32.71 0.93
N GLU A 31 47.20 -33.26 -0.26
CA GLU A 31 46.50 -32.51 -1.34
C GLU A 31 45.09 -32.16 -0.92
N VAL A 32 44.30 -33.14 -0.41
CA VAL A 32 42.92 -32.89 0.07
C VAL A 32 42.91 -31.88 1.24
N LEU A 33 43.84 -31.98 2.16
CA LEU A 33 43.94 -31.02 3.28
C LEU A 33 44.24 -29.59 2.80
N ASN A 34 45.09 -29.43 1.79
CA ASN A 34 45.37 -28.12 1.21
C ASN A 34 44.13 -27.55 0.48
N GLU A 35 43.40 -28.39 -0.31
CA GLU A 35 42.16 -27.97 -0.96
C GLU A 35 41.11 -27.54 0.05
N ILE A 36 40.94 -28.27 1.16
CA ILE A 36 40.01 -27.87 2.25
C ILE A 36 40.46 -26.52 2.82
N GLY A 37 41.75 -26.34 3.09
CA GLY A 37 42.25 -25.07 3.64
C GLY A 37 42.02 -23.87 2.74
N GLU A 38 42.18 -24.01 1.42
CA GLU A 38 41.87 -22.96 0.44
C GLU A 38 40.37 -22.61 0.42
N LEU A 39 39.50 -23.61 0.39
CA LEU A 39 38.07 -23.44 0.42
C LEU A 39 37.58 -22.81 1.72
N GLU A 40 38.14 -23.21 2.88
CA GLU A 40 37.84 -22.62 4.19
C GLU A 40 38.26 -21.15 4.24
N LEU A 41 39.39 -20.77 3.66
CA LEU A 41 39.82 -19.36 3.59
C LEU A 41 38.81 -18.51 2.80
N VAL A 42 38.28 -19.03 1.69
CA VAL A 42 37.22 -18.37 0.91
C VAL A 42 35.93 -18.22 1.73
N LEU A 43 35.52 -19.29 2.43
CA LEU A 43 34.32 -19.23 3.29
C LEU A 43 34.51 -18.26 4.46
N HIS A 44 35.67 -18.22 5.09
CA HIS A 44 35.98 -17.27 6.17
C HIS A 44 35.98 -15.83 5.68
N ALA A 45 36.55 -15.56 4.50
CA ALA A 45 36.54 -14.22 3.89
C ALA A 45 35.09 -13.68 3.69
N HIS A 46 34.14 -14.56 3.44
CA HIS A 46 32.72 -14.22 3.26
C HIS A 46 31.89 -14.31 4.55
N ASN A 47 32.51 -14.47 5.74
CA ASN A 47 31.82 -14.60 7.04
C ASN A 47 30.72 -15.68 7.04
N SER A 48 30.96 -16.82 6.39
CA SER A 48 29.97 -17.90 6.18
C SER A 48 29.27 -18.34 7.48
N ALA A 49 29.99 -18.38 8.60
CA ALA A 49 29.44 -18.72 9.93
C ALA A 49 28.30 -17.79 10.38
N ARG A 50 28.22 -16.57 9.85
CA ARG A 50 27.16 -15.60 10.18
C ARG A 50 25.99 -15.60 9.20
N LEU A 51 26.09 -16.34 8.08
CA LEU A 51 25.08 -16.34 7.02
C LEU A 51 23.74 -16.91 7.51
N ARG A 52 23.77 -18.09 8.16
CA ARG A 52 22.55 -18.72 8.67
C ARG A 52 21.86 -17.88 9.74
N PRO A 53 22.52 -17.43 10.82
CA PRO A 53 21.90 -16.56 11.81
C PRO A 53 21.32 -15.27 11.21
N ARG A 54 22.00 -14.69 10.23
CA ARG A 54 21.53 -13.49 9.54
C ARG A 54 20.31 -13.77 8.68
N THR A 55 20.31 -14.88 7.94
CA THR A 55 19.17 -15.33 7.14
C THR A 55 17.95 -15.56 8.02
N GLU A 56 18.12 -16.27 9.14
CA GLU A 56 17.06 -16.51 10.12
C GLU A 56 16.52 -15.21 10.72
N SER A 57 17.42 -14.26 11.04
CA SER A 57 17.01 -12.94 11.58
C SER A 57 16.15 -12.15 10.58
N ILE A 58 16.55 -12.11 9.29
CA ILE A 58 15.77 -11.44 8.25
C ILE A 58 14.44 -12.15 8.02
N LEU A 59 14.42 -13.48 7.96
CA LEU A 59 13.20 -14.25 7.79
C LEU A 59 12.22 -14.03 8.96
N ARG A 60 12.69 -14.07 10.23
CA ARG A 60 11.87 -13.76 11.40
C ARG A 60 11.30 -12.34 11.32
N GLY A 61 12.11 -11.36 10.92
CA GLY A 61 11.67 -9.98 10.74
C GLY A 61 10.60 -9.84 9.66
N LEU A 62 10.63 -10.66 8.63
CA LEU A 62 9.60 -10.71 7.59
C LEU A 62 8.40 -11.62 7.95
N GLY A 63 8.33 -12.11 9.21
CA GLY A 63 7.19 -12.83 9.77
C GLY A 63 7.23 -14.35 9.64
N PHE A 64 8.35 -14.95 9.15
CA PHE A 64 8.51 -16.41 9.12
C PHE A 64 8.78 -16.95 10.54
N LYS A 65 8.23 -18.12 10.81
CA LYS A 65 8.47 -18.85 12.06
C LYS A 65 9.59 -19.87 11.84
N ASP A 66 10.26 -20.28 12.92
CA ASP A 66 11.38 -21.22 12.85
C ASP A 66 11.00 -22.52 12.12
N ARG A 67 9.77 -23.00 12.28
CA ARG A 67 9.24 -24.18 11.57
C ARG A 67 9.12 -24.01 10.05
N ASP A 68 9.21 -22.79 9.55
CA ASP A 68 9.05 -22.47 8.12
C ASP A 68 10.40 -22.45 7.39
N PHE A 69 11.53 -22.48 8.11
CA PHE A 69 12.86 -22.30 7.52
C PHE A 69 13.32 -23.47 6.65
N ASP A 70 12.87 -24.66 6.97
CA ASP A 70 13.23 -25.89 6.26
C ASP A 70 12.14 -26.36 5.29
N ARG A 71 11.09 -25.54 5.07
CA ARG A 71 10.01 -25.85 4.13
C ARG A 71 10.37 -25.48 2.70
N ASP A 72 9.83 -26.24 1.73
CA ASP A 72 9.99 -25.91 0.32
C ASP A 72 9.33 -24.57 -0.01
N CYS A 73 10.05 -23.73 -0.79
CA CYS A 73 9.55 -22.42 -1.19
C CYS A 73 8.27 -22.51 -2.04
N GLY A 74 8.04 -23.60 -2.74
CA GLY A 74 6.84 -23.85 -3.55
C GLY A 74 5.56 -24.06 -2.73
N GLU A 75 5.68 -24.40 -1.44
CA GLU A 75 4.53 -24.58 -0.54
C GLU A 75 3.92 -23.24 -0.05
N PHE A 76 4.62 -22.14 -0.29
CA PHE A 76 4.20 -20.85 0.19
C PHE A 76 3.31 -20.12 -0.82
N SER A 77 2.32 -19.38 -0.32
CA SER A 77 1.49 -18.52 -1.16
C SER A 77 2.31 -17.39 -1.82
N GLY A 78 1.77 -16.77 -2.89
CA GLY A 78 2.44 -15.70 -3.63
C GLY A 78 2.98 -14.56 -2.74
N GLY A 79 2.21 -14.12 -1.74
CA GLY A 79 2.66 -13.09 -0.80
C GLY A 79 3.85 -13.53 0.05
N TRP A 80 3.90 -14.79 0.48
CA TRP A 80 5.06 -15.33 1.19
C TRP A 80 6.27 -15.52 0.27
N GLN A 81 6.06 -15.93 -0.99
CA GLN A 81 7.14 -16.02 -1.99
C GLN A 81 7.76 -14.63 -2.26
N MET A 82 6.94 -13.56 -2.30
CA MET A 82 7.44 -12.19 -2.40
C MET A 82 8.30 -11.80 -1.19
N ARG A 83 7.91 -12.20 0.05
CA ARG A 83 8.75 -11.99 1.25
C ARG A 83 10.08 -12.77 1.17
N ILE A 84 10.08 -13.99 0.60
CA ILE A 84 11.32 -14.75 0.35
C ILE A 84 12.21 -14.02 -0.66
N ALA A 85 11.62 -13.47 -1.73
CA ALA A 85 12.37 -12.68 -2.71
C ALA A 85 12.99 -11.42 -2.07
N LEU A 86 12.22 -10.73 -1.23
CA LEU A 86 12.69 -9.58 -0.46
C LEU A 86 13.83 -9.99 0.50
N ALA A 87 13.69 -11.11 1.23
CA ALA A 87 14.75 -11.63 2.08
C ALA A 87 16.05 -11.89 1.31
N LYS A 88 15.96 -12.51 0.12
CA LYS A 88 17.12 -12.74 -0.76
C LYS A 88 17.79 -11.44 -1.17
N LEU A 89 17.01 -10.39 -1.46
CA LEU A 89 17.52 -9.08 -1.83
C LEU A 89 18.25 -8.41 -0.67
N LEU A 90 17.64 -8.40 0.51
CA LEU A 90 18.21 -7.80 1.72
C LEU A 90 19.49 -8.52 2.18
N LEU A 91 19.56 -9.86 2.01
CA LEU A 91 20.75 -10.64 2.34
C LEU A 91 21.97 -10.30 1.46
N ARG A 92 21.74 -9.89 0.20
CA ARG A 92 22.83 -9.55 -0.73
C ARG A 92 23.50 -8.22 -0.42
N GLU A 93 22.85 -7.33 0.32
CA GLU A 93 23.32 -5.98 0.65
C GLU A 93 23.93 -5.22 -0.54
N PRO A 94 23.20 -5.03 -1.65
CA PRO A 94 23.74 -4.32 -2.80
C PRO A 94 24.08 -2.86 -2.44
N GLU A 95 25.02 -2.24 -3.15
CA GLU A 95 25.35 -0.82 -2.96
C GLU A 95 24.15 0.11 -3.23
N VAL A 96 23.28 -0.28 -4.16
CA VAL A 96 22.03 0.42 -4.48
C VAL A 96 20.87 -0.54 -4.41
N LEU A 97 19.91 -0.25 -3.54
CA LEU A 97 18.70 -1.03 -3.30
C LEU A 97 17.51 -0.33 -3.95
N LEU A 98 16.86 -1.00 -4.90
CA LEU A 98 15.65 -0.51 -5.57
C LEU A 98 14.45 -1.27 -4.99
N LEU A 99 13.52 -0.55 -4.40
CA LEU A 99 12.31 -1.11 -3.79
C LEU A 99 11.06 -0.45 -4.39
N ASP A 100 10.19 -1.28 -4.94
CA ASP A 100 8.90 -0.87 -5.47
C ASP A 100 7.79 -1.50 -4.62
N GLU A 101 7.03 -0.66 -3.91
CA GLU A 101 5.96 -1.04 -2.98
C GLU A 101 6.34 -2.20 -2.03
N PRO A 102 7.47 -2.12 -1.30
CA PRO A 102 7.98 -3.26 -0.52
C PRO A 102 7.13 -3.60 0.70
N THR A 103 6.23 -2.71 1.11
CA THR A 103 5.28 -2.91 2.22
C THR A 103 4.06 -3.71 1.83
N ASN A 104 3.79 -3.84 0.54
CA ASN A 104 2.68 -4.66 0.07
C ASN A 104 2.85 -6.10 0.55
N HIS A 105 1.79 -6.69 1.07
CA HIS A 105 1.76 -8.04 1.64
C HIS A 105 2.52 -8.23 2.98
N LEU A 106 3.10 -7.17 3.56
CA LEU A 106 3.67 -7.23 4.90
C LEU A 106 2.61 -6.83 5.94
N ASP A 107 2.56 -7.56 7.06
CA ASP A 107 1.80 -7.12 8.22
C ASP A 107 2.52 -5.98 8.97
N ILE A 108 1.82 -5.30 9.85
CA ILE A 108 2.32 -4.10 10.56
C ILE A 108 3.63 -4.39 11.31
N GLN A 109 3.79 -5.58 11.89
CA GLN A 109 5.02 -5.95 12.60
C GLN A 109 6.20 -6.12 11.64
N SER A 110 5.98 -6.82 10.52
CA SER A 110 7.00 -6.98 9.47
C SER A 110 7.36 -5.65 8.78
N GLN A 111 6.39 -4.77 8.57
CA GLN A 111 6.63 -3.41 8.04
C GLN A 111 7.53 -2.60 8.97
N ARG A 112 7.25 -2.65 10.27
CA ARG A 112 8.05 -1.94 11.28
C ARG A 112 9.47 -2.48 11.35
N TRP A 113 9.63 -3.81 11.34
CA TRP A 113 10.96 -4.42 11.29
C TRP A 113 11.72 -3.98 10.03
N MET A 114 11.06 -3.98 8.87
CA MET A 114 11.67 -3.55 7.61
C MET A 114 12.08 -2.08 7.66
N GLU A 115 11.24 -1.20 8.21
CA GLU A 115 11.59 0.22 8.41
C GLU A 115 12.87 0.35 9.24
N GLN A 116 12.96 -0.37 10.37
CA GLN A 116 14.16 -0.36 11.23
C GLN A 116 15.39 -0.90 10.51
N TYR A 117 15.25 -1.97 9.73
CA TYR A 117 16.32 -2.55 8.92
C TYR A 117 16.83 -1.55 7.88
N LEU A 118 15.92 -0.92 7.13
CA LEU A 118 16.27 0.03 6.09
C LEU A 118 16.89 1.33 6.65
N ARG A 119 16.52 1.77 7.85
CA ARG A 119 17.19 2.90 8.54
C ARG A 119 18.66 2.64 8.82
N SER A 120 19.03 1.39 9.05
CA SER A 120 20.41 0.97 9.30
C SER A 120 21.16 0.56 8.03
N TYR A 121 20.52 0.59 6.88
CA TYR A 121 21.11 0.18 5.61
C TYR A 121 22.23 1.13 5.17
N ARG A 122 23.38 0.58 4.78
CA ARG A 122 24.58 1.37 4.43
C ARG A 122 24.63 1.83 3.00
N GLY A 123 23.95 1.13 2.09
CA GLY A 123 23.90 1.46 0.68
C GLY A 123 22.88 2.57 0.38
N ALA A 124 22.82 2.99 -0.86
CA ALA A 124 21.78 3.90 -1.34
C ALA A 124 20.45 3.16 -1.50
N ILE A 125 19.33 3.83 -1.15
CA ILE A 125 17.99 3.28 -1.31
C ILE A 125 17.20 4.18 -2.25
N ILE A 126 16.57 3.58 -3.28
CA ILE A 126 15.54 4.20 -4.10
C ILE A 126 14.24 3.47 -3.79
N LEU A 127 13.28 4.20 -3.24
CA LEU A 127 12.03 3.66 -2.73
C LEU A 127 10.84 4.27 -3.44
N ILE A 128 9.97 3.43 -3.98
CA ILE A 128 8.62 3.79 -4.44
C ILE A 128 7.65 3.22 -3.42
N SER A 129 6.79 4.07 -2.85
CA SER A 129 5.79 3.63 -1.88
C SER A 129 4.64 4.62 -1.79
N HIS A 130 3.47 4.10 -1.45
CA HIS A 130 2.28 4.86 -1.07
C HIS A 130 2.11 4.97 0.46
N ASP A 131 3.05 4.44 1.23
CA ASP A 131 3.09 4.58 2.69
C ASP A 131 3.88 5.85 3.08
N VAL A 132 3.13 6.89 3.45
CA VAL A 132 3.68 8.20 3.84
C VAL A 132 4.60 8.09 5.05
N ALA A 133 4.24 7.24 6.04
CA ALA A 133 5.05 7.07 7.25
C ALA A 133 6.41 6.47 6.92
N LEU A 134 6.44 5.46 6.04
CA LEU A 134 7.68 4.84 5.59
C LEU A 134 8.56 5.83 4.80
N LEU A 135 7.95 6.60 3.87
CA LEU A 135 8.68 7.62 3.10
C LEU A 135 9.28 8.68 4.02
N ASP A 136 8.50 9.20 4.97
CA ASP A 136 8.99 10.22 5.89
C ASP A 136 10.07 9.72 6.84
N ALA A 137 10.04 8.42 7.16
CA ALA A 137 11.00 7.80 8.05
C ALA A 137 12.36 7.51 7.40
N LEU A 138 12.39 7.25 6.09
CA LEU A 138 13.57 6.71 5.40
C LEU A 138 14.20 7.68 4.41
N VAL A 139 13.39 8.51 3.72
CA VAL A 139 13.92 9.28 2.60
C VAL A 139 14.37 10.68 3.01
N SER A 140 15.49 11.12 2.45
CA SER A 140 16.03 12.47 2.60
C SER A 140 15.87 13.33 1.35
N ARG A 141 15.48 12.71 0.23
CA ARG A 141 15.24 13.37 -1.06
C ARG A 141 14.04 12.73 -1.73
N THR A 142 13.17 13.54 -2.33
CA THR A 142 11.99 13.08 -3.06
C THR A 142 12.10 13.49 -4.52
N ILE A 143 11.85 12.55 -5.44
CA ILE A 143 11.78 12.80 -6.87
C ILE A 143 10.32 12.62 -7.30
N ALA A 144 9.71 13.68 -7.79
CA ALA A 144 8.35 13.67 -8.31
C ALA A 144 8.35 13.71 -9.83
N PHE A 145 7.50 12.89 -10.45
CA PHE A 145 7.36 12.82 -11.90
C PHE A 145 6.06 13.49 -12.34
N TYR A 146 6.18 14.51 -13.19
CA TYR A 146 5.05 15.24 -13.76
C TYR A 146 5.24 15.36 -15.26
N HIS A 147 4.28 14.89 -16.07
CA HIS A 147 4.26 15.03 -17.55
C HIS A 147 5.60 14.73 -18.23
N GLY A 148 6.26 13.64 -17.82
CA GLY A 148 7.55 13.24 -18.38
C GLY A 148 8.76 14.05 -17.90
N ARG A 149 8.58 14.93 -16.90
CA ARG A 149 9.66 15.66 -16.22
C ARG A 149 9.84 15.11 -14.81
N ALA A 150 11.08 15.09 -14.35
CA ALA A 150 11.41 14.73 -12.99
C ALA A 150 11.83 15.98 -12.23
N GLU A 151 11.19 16.23 -11.07
CA GLU A 151 11.55 17.31 -10.15
C GLU A 151 12.10 16.74 -8.85
N GLU A 152 13.20 17.31 -8.38
CA GLU A 152 13.84 16.91 -7.14
C GLU A 152 13.54 17.88 -6.01
N TYR A 153 13.26 17.31 -4.84
CA TYR A 153 13.03 18.02 -3.58
C TYR A 153 14.00 17.51 -2.52
N ALA A 154 14.76 18.42 -1.91
CA ALA A 154 15.74 18.11 -0.87
C ALA A 154 15.06 17.93 0.48
N GLY A 155 14.26 16.89 0.63
CA GLY A 155 13.51 16.57 1.84
C GLY A 155 12.70 15.29 1.70
N ASN A 156 12.05 14.89 2.79
CA ASN A 156 11.15 13.75 2.84
C ASN A 156 9.80 14.05 2.12
N PHE A 157 8.88 13.09 2.12
CA PHE A 157 7.60 13.24 1.44
C PHE A 157 6.74 14.38 2.01
N SER A 158 6.70 14.53 3.33
CA SER A 158 5.98 15.66 3.97
C SER A 158 6.56 17.02 3.60
N TYR A 159 7.88 17.13 3.45
CA TYR A 159 8.51 18.34 2.92
C TYR A 159 8.12 18.59 1.46
N PHE A 160 8.17 17.54 0.62
CA PHE A 160 7.72 17.62 -0.77
C PHE A 160 6.29 18.16 -0.89
N LEU A 161 5.35 17.63 -0.10
CA LEU A 161 3.96 18.10 -0.13
C LEU A 161 3.83 19.60 0.15
N LYS A 162 4.55 20.10 1.16
CA LYS A 162 4.54 21.53 1.50
C LYS A 162 5.17 22.41 0.42
N GLU A 163 6.32 21.99 -0.07
CA GLU A 163 7.07 22.72 -1.09
C GLU A 163 6.36 22.71 -2.45
N SER A 164 5.74 21.59 -2.84
CA SER A 164 4.98 21.50 -4.10
C SER A 164 3.79 22.47 -4.12
N VAL A 165 3.05 22.60 -3.01
CA VAL A 165 1.96 23.56 -2.87
C VAL A 165 2.49 24.99 -3.00
N LEU A 166 3.59 25.33 -2.32
CA LEU A 166 4.23 26.64 -2.41
C LEU A 166 4.68 26.98 -3.83
N ARG A 167 5.36 26.04 -4.51
CA ARG A 167 5.80 26.23 -5.90
C ARG A 167 4.62 26.43 -6.83
N LYS A 168 3.56 25.66 -6.66
CA LYS A 168 2.34 25.79 -7.45
C LYS A 168 1.69 27.17 -7.26
N GLU A 169 1.60 27.67 -6.02
CA GLU A 169 1.09 29.03 -5.77
C GLU A 169 1.94 30.10 -6.46
N ILE A 170 3.27 29.97 -6.43
CA ILE A 170 4.18 30.91 -7.11
C ILE A 170 3.94 30.88 -8.62
N LEU A 171 3.88 29.67 -9.21
CA LEU A 171 3.61 29.50 -10.64
C LEU A 171 2.25 30.07 -11.05
N LEU A 172 1.20 29.88 -10.24
CA LEU A 172 -0.11 30.46 -10.49
C LEU A 172 -0.09 32.00 -10.46
N ARG A 173 0.66 32.60 -9.53
CA ARG A 173 0.85 34.05 -9.47
C ARG A 173 1.61 34.58 -10.69
N GLN A 174 2.66 33.85 -11.11
CA GLN A 174 3.43 34.19 -12.32
C GLN A 174 2.58 34.05 -13.59
N LYS A 175 1.78 32.99 -13.72
CA LYS A 175 0.84 32.81 -14.83
C LYS A 175 -0.15 33.95 -14.91
N LYS A 176 -0.82 34.30 -13.77
CA LYS A 176 -1.76 35.43 -13.71
C LYS A 176 -1.10 36.76 -14.12
N ALA A 177 0.16 36.99 -13.72
CA ALA A 177 0.91 38.17 -14.12
C ALA A 177 1.20 38.15 -15.63
N GLN A 178 1.67 37.04 -16.17
CA GLN A 178 1.91 36.84 -17.58
C GLN A 178 0.64 37.05 -18.42
N ASP A 179 -0.48 36.40 -18.02
CA ASP A 179 -1.76 36.54 -18.72
C ASP A 179 -2.24 37.99 -18.78
N ARG A 180 -2.05 38.74 -17.68
CA ARG A 180 -2.36 40.20 -17.67
C ARG A 180 -1.48 41.01 -18.62
N GLU A 181 -0.21 40.66 -18.74
CA GLU A 181 0.72 41.33 -19.63
C GLU A 181 0.41 40.98 -21.12
N ILE A 182 0.11 39.72 -21.38
CA ILE A 182 -0.37 39.26 -22.69
C ILE A 182 -1.66 39.96 -23.08
N ALA A 183 -2.63 40.06 -22.19
CA ALA A 183 -3.89 40.73 -22.43
C ALA A 183 -3.71 42.22 -22.77
N LYS A 184 -2.88 42.97 -21.98
CA LYS A 184 -2.54 44.35 -22.24
C LYS A 184 -1.85 44.51 -23.60
N THR A 185 -0.95 43.58 -23.94
CA THR A 185 -0.24 43.65 -25.23
C THR A 185 -1.17 43.39 -26.41
N LYS A 186 -2.10 42.42 -26.28
CA LYS A 186 -3.14 42.14 -27.27
C LYS A 186 -4.06 43.38 -27.44
N GLU A 187 -4.54 43.97 -26.35
CA GLU A 187 -5.39 45.18 -26.38
C GLU A 187 -4.66 46.34 -27.10
N PHE A 188 -3.36 46.50 -26.80
CA PHE A 188 -2.54 47.51 -27.49
C PHE A 188 -2.45 47.24 -29.00
N ILE A 189 -2.19 46.01 -29.42
CA ILE A 189 -2.13 45.59 -30.81
C ILE A 189 -3.46 45.88 -31.49
N ASP A 190 -4.59 45.45 -30.93
CA ASP A 190 -5.93 45.62 -31.51
C ASP A 190 -6.28 47.11 -31.66
N ARG A 191 -5.96 47.93 -30.65
CA ARG A 191 -6.24 49.38 -30.65
C ARG A 191 -5.43 50.15 -31.71
N PHE A 192 -4.22 49.70 -32.00
CA PHE A 192 -3.29 50.42 -32.90
C PHE A 192 -3.04 49.71 -34.24
N ARG A 193 -3.62 48.54 -34.50
CA ARG A 193 -3.41 47.73 -35.68
C ARG A 193 -3.61 48.49 -37.02
N TYR A 194 -4.59 49.36 -37.05
CA TYR A 194 -4.97 50.14 -38.24
C TYR A 194 -4.29 51.50 -38.36
N LYS A 195 -3.41 51.92 -37.43
CA LYS A 195 -2.72 53.20 -37.49
C LYS A 195 -1.34 53.06 -38.17
N ALA A 196 -1.21 53.60 -39.38
CA ALA A 196 0.04 53.54 -40.16
C ALA A 196 1.26 54.06 -39.39
N THR A 197 1.11 55.10 -38.57
CA THR A 197 2.20 55.70 -37.76
C THR A 197 2.72 54.79 -36.64
N LYS A 198 2.00 53.72 -36.30
CA LYS A 198 2.39 52.79 -35.23
C LYS A 198 2.62 51.35 -35.74
N ALA A 199 2.61 51.13 -37.06
CA ALA A 199 2.74 49.80 -37.64
C ALA A 199 3.99 49.05 -37.21
N SER A 200 5.16 49.72 -37.22
CA SER A 200 6.44 49.13 -36.77
C SER A 200 6.41 48.69 -35.29
N LEU A 201 5.78 49.51 -34.41
CA LEU A 201 5.67 49.25 -33.00
C LEU A 201 4.71 48.05 -32.74
N VAL A 202 3.60 47.98 -33.48
CA VAL A 202 2.66 46.83 -33.44
C VAL A 202 3.32 45.56 -33.86
N GLN A 203 4.07 45.56 -35.00
CA GLN A 203 4.82 44.39 -35.45
C GLN A 203 5.88 43.93 -34.44
N SER A 204 6.57 44.87 -33.78
CA SER A 204 7.53 44.55 -32.73
C SER A 204 6.85 43.86 -31.54
N ARG A 205 5.66 44.35 -31.14
CA ARG A 205 4.89 43.74 -30.05
C ARG A 205 4.33 42.34 -30.41
N ILE A 206 3.89 42.12 -31.64
CA ILE A 206 3.48 40.81 -32.14
C ILE A 206 4.66 39.81 -32.05
N LYS A 207 5.84 40.21 -32.56
CA LYS A 207 7.06 39.36 -32.48
C LYS A 207 7.50 39.06 -31.03
N GLN A 208 7.29 39.99 -30.12
CA GLN A 208 7.53 39.76 -28.70
C GLN A 208 6.55 38.75 -28.13
N LEU A 209 5.27 38.84 -28.46
CA LEU A 209 4.22 37.94 -28.02
C LEU A 209 4.39 36.51 -28.55
N GLU A 210 4.85 36.35 -29.78
CA GLU A 210 5.19 35.06 -30.40
C GLU A 210 6.38 34.35 -29.73
N LYS A 211 7.24 35.09 -29.03
CA LYS A 211 8.41 34.55 -28.32
C LYS A 211 8.14 34.27 -26.84
N VAL A 212 6.96 34.61 -26.34
CA VAL A 212 6.61 34.35 -24.94
C VAL A 212 6.35 32.86 -24.76
N GLU A 213 7.18 32.19 -23.98
CA GLU A 213 6.91 30.86 -23.49
C GLU A 213 5.76 30.93 -22.47
N LEU A 214 4.66 30.29 -22.77
CA LEU A 214 3.51 30.27 -21.89
C LEU A 214 3.81 29.43 -20.64
N ILE A 215 3.52 29.99 -19.47
CA ILE A 215 3.58 29.24 -18.21
C ILE A 215 2.38 28.32 -18.17
N GLU A 216 2.62 27.03 -18.39
CA GLU A 216 1.63 26.00 -18.20
C GLU A 216 1.59 25.68 -16.70
N VAL A 217 0.47 25.92 -16.07
CA VAL A 217 0.18 25.49 -14.70
C VAL A 217 -0.95 24.51 -14.82
N GLU A 218 -0.75 23.33 -14.23
CA GLU A 218 -1.83 22.37 -14.09
C GLU A 218 -3.04 23.06 -13.45
N GLU A 219 -4.19 22.99 -14.11
CA GLU A 219 -5.43 23.34 -13.45
C GLU A 219 -5.52 22.49 -12.20
N ASP A 220 -5.81 23.11 -11.05
CA ASP A 220 -6.04 22.35 -9.85
C ASP A 220 -7.07 21.29 -10.18
N ASP A 221 -6.63 20.05 -10.11
CA ASP A 221 -7.59 19.00 -9.84
C ASP A 221 -8.29 19.45 -8.56
N ALA A 222 -9.44 20.08 -8.76
CA ALA A 222 -10.25 20.57 -7.65
C ALA A 222 -10.24 19.47 -6.63
N VAL A 223 -9.82 19.77 -5.39
CA VAL A 223 -9.73 18.77 -4.33
C VAL A 223 -11.08 18.08 -4.33
N MET A 224 -11.15 16.97 -5.05
CA MET A 224 -12.40 16.25 -5.23
C MET A 224 -12.75 15.69 -3.87
N ASN A 225 -13.73 16.27 -3.22
CA ASN A 225 -14.25 15.78 -1.96
C ASN A 225 -15.38 14.80 -2.28
N PHE A 226 -15.32 13.66 -1.63
CA PHE A 226 -16.39 12.68 -1.65
C PHE A 226 -17.03 12.62 -0.25
N HIS A 227 -18.34 12.55 -0.21
CA HIS A 227 -19.11 12.27 1.00
C HIS A 227 -19.94 11.02 0.76
N PHE A 228 -19.98 10.12 1.73
CA PHE A 228 -20.84 8.95 1.64
C PHE A 228 -22.30 9.35 1.52
N PRO A 229 -23.14 8.55 0.79
CA PRO A 229 -24.57 8.68 0.88
C PRO A 229 -25.03 8.61 2.34
N ALA A 230 -26.11 9.31 2.67
CA ALA A 230 -26.64 9.31 4.03
C ALA A 230 -26.96 7.87 4.49
N PRO A 231 -26.37 7.38 5.57
CA PRO A 231 -26.62 6.02 6.02
C PRO A 231 -28.06 5.87 6.52
N PRO A 232 -28.71 4.73 6.24
CA PRO A 232 -30.03 4.43 6.80
C PRO A 232 -30.00 4.34 8.32
N ALA A 233 -31.14 4.63 8.96
CA ALA A 233 -31.25 4.46 10.40
C ALA A 233 -31.11 2.98 10.78
N GLY A 234 -30.23 2.65 11.72
CA GLY A 234 -29.96 1.31 12.21
C GLY A 234 -30.08 1.18 13.72
N ALA A 235 -30.06 -0.04 14.22
CA ALA A 235 -30.03 -0.37 15.66
C ALA A 235 -28.73 0.09 16.32
N HIS A 236 -28.72 0.17 17.66
CA HIS A 236 -27.51 0.44 18.43
C HIS A 236 -26.49 -0.69 18.31
N SER A 237 -26.93 -1.96 18.43
CA SER A 237 -26.12 -3.14 18.16
C SER A 237 -26.11 -3.40 16.67
N VAL A 238 -24.95 -3.28 16.03
CA VAL A 238 -24.76 -3.46 14.58
C VAL A 238 -24.54 -4.93 14.25
N VAL A 239 -23.62 -5.58 14.96
CA VAL A 239 -23.33 -7.02 14.83
C VAL A 239 -22.96 -7.56 16.20
N ARG A 240 -23.53 -8.72 16.58
CA ARG A 240 -23.18 -9.44 17.80
C ARG A 240 -22.71 -10.85 17.47
N LEU A 241 -21.55 -11.21 18.00
CA LEU A 241 -20.96 -12.54 17.92
C LEU A 241 -21.06 -13.18 19.30
N GLU A 242 -21.58 -14.40 19.37
CA GLU A 242 -21.69 -15.17 20.61
C GLU A 242 -21.04 -16.53 20.43
N LYS A 243 -19.92 -16.76 21.16
CA LYS A 243 -19.10 -17.99 21.12
C LYS A 243 -18.76 -18.47 19.71
N VAL A 244 -18.44 -17.52 18.83
CA VAL A 244 -18.19 -17.81 17.42
C VAL A 244 -16.84 -18.50 17.26
N SER A 245 -16.84 -19.64 16.57
CA SER A 245 -15.63 -20.34 16.16
C SER A 245 -15.65 -20.58 14.65
N LYS A 246 -14.46 -20.57 14.03
CA LYS A 246 -14.30 -20.86 12.60
C LYS A 246 -13.14 -21.80 12.36
N HIS A 247 -13.43 -22.86 11.60
CA HIS A 247 -12.46 -23.88 11.19
C HIS A 247 -12.55 -24.12 9.69
N TYR A 248 -11.42 -24.41 9.04
CA TYR A 248 -11.33 -24.90 7.69
C TYR A 248 -10.64 -26.28 7.72
N GLY A 249 -11.43 -27.34 7.62
CA GLY A 249 -10.93 -28.70 7.82
C GLY A 249 -10.30 -28.84 9.22
N SER A 250 -9.03 -29.18 9.28
CA SER A 250 -8.27 -29.33 10.53
C SER A 250 -7.68 -28.04 11.09
N VAL A 251 -7.77 -26.94 10.32
CA VAL A 251 -7.20 -25.64 10.73
C VAL A 251 -8.22 -24.84 11.50
N SER A 252 -7.94 -24.58 12.79
CA SER A 252 -8.70 -23.63 13.60
C SER A 252 -8.20 -22.21 13.30
N VAL A 253 -9.11 -21.32 12.92
CA VAL A 253 -8.80 -19.90 12.67
C VAL A 253 -8.93 -19.11 13.97
N PHE A 254 -10.05 -19.22 14.66
CA PHE A 254 -10.30 -18.67 15.99
C PHE A 254 -11.45 -19.42 16.67
N GLU A 255 -11.48 -19.37 17.99
CA GLU A 255 -12.44 -20.12 18.82
C GLU A 255 -13.08 -19.25 19.89
N ASN A 256 -14.36 -19.51 20.15
CA ASN A 256 -15.14 -18.92 21.26
C ASN A 256 -15.01 -17.39 21.33
N VAL A 257 -15.16 -16.71 20.19
CA VAL A 257 -15.11 -15.24 20.10
C VAL A 257 -16.46 -14.66 20.48
N ASP A 258 -16.46 -13.83 21.54
CA ASP A 258 -17.57 -12.99 21.93
C ASP A 258 -17.20 -11.55 21.62
N PHE A 259 -17.94 -10.89 20.74
CA PHE A 259 -17.66 -9.52 20.33
C PHE A 259 -18.94 -8.81 19.87
N GLU A 260 -19.06 -7.53 20.18
CA GLU A 260 -20.19 -6.71 19.73
C GLU A 260 -19.66 -5.44 19.09
N ILE A 261 -20.21 -5.13 17.91
CA ILE A 261 -19.99 -3.89 17.19
C ILE A 261 -21.22 -3.01 17.41
N VAL A 262 -21.00 -1.82 17.94
CA VAL A 262 -22.09 -0.86 18.19
C VAL A 262 -22.03 0.32 17.22
N LYS A 263 -23.13 1.04 17.13
CA LYS A 263 -23.28 2.21 16.28
C LYS A 263 -22.21 3.26 16.59
N GLY A 264 -21.50 3.70 15.57
CA GLY A 264 -20.41 4.68 15.69
C GLY A 264 -19.04 4.07 15.97
N ASP A 265 -18.93 2.74 16.07
CA ASP A 265 -17.65 2.06 16.21
C ASP A 265 -16.79 2.24 14.95
N ARG A 266 -15.52 2.58 15.15
CA ARG A 266 -14.50 2.78 14.14
C ARG A 266 -13.32 1.87 14.46
N ILE A 267 -13.32 0.68 13.85
CA ILE A 267 -12.46 -0.44 14.25
C ILE A 267 -11.41 -0.72 13.18
N ALA A 268 -10.12 -0.72 13.57
CA ALA A 268 -9.07 -1.35 12.79
C ALA A 268 -8.95 -2.83 13.17
N ILE A 269 -8.87 -3.70 12.18
CA ILE A 269 -8.60 -5.13 12.36
C ILE A 269 -7.14 -5.36 11.96
N VAL A 270 -6.32 -5.73 12.92
CA VAL A 270 -4.87 -5.92 12.74
C VAL A 270 -4.44 -7.33 13.13
N GLY A 271 -3.23 -7.70 12.77
CA GLY A 271 -2.64 -9.00 13.11
C GLY A 271 -1.81 -9.55 11.97
N VAL A 272 -1.04 -10.59 12.24
CA VAL A 272 -0.18 -11.24 11.24
C VAL A 272 -1.00 -11.83 10.08
N ASN A 273 -0.34 -12.02 8.94
CA ASN A 273 -1.00 -12.63 7.79
C ASN A 273 -1.39 -14.09 8.11
N GLY A 274 -2.62 -14.45 7.72
CA GLY A 274 -3.19 -15.77 8.07
C GLY A 274 -3.82 -15.87 9.46
N ALA A 275 -3.87 -14.78 10.25
CA ALA A 275 -4.50 -14.79 11.58
C ALA A 275 -6.04 -14.80 11.54
N GLY A 276 -6.66 -14.78 10.35
CA GLY A 276 -8.12 -14.87 10.23
C GLY A 276 -8.84 -13.54 10.03
N LYS A 277 -8.14 -12.43 9.78
CA LYS A 277 -8.72 -11.10 9.58
C LYS A 277 -9.80 -11.08 8.49
N SER A 278 -9.49 -11.52 7.28
CA SER A 278 -10.46 -11.57 6.17
C SER A 278 -11.59 -12.58 6.42
N THR A 279 -11.32 -13.68 7.14
CA THR A 279 -12.36 -14.64 7.56
C THR A 279 -13.34 -13.96 8.53
N PHE A 280 -12.84 -13.18 9.48
CA PHE A 280 -13.67 -12.42 10.40
C PHE A 280 -14.51 -11.37 9.65
N SER A 281 -13.92 -10.66 8.70
CA SER A 281 -14.63 -9.68 7.85
C SER A 281 -15.79 -10.34 7.08
N ARG A 282 -15.58 -11.54 6.49
CA ARG A 282 -16.63 -12.31 5.81
C ARG A 282 -17.72 -12.78 6.76
N LEU A 283 -17.38 -13.18 7.98
CA LEU A 283 -18.36 -13.58 9.00
C LEU A 283 -19.25 -12.40 9.43
N ILE A 284 -18.66 -11.25 9.75
CA ILE A 284 -19.42 -10.08 10.18
C ILE A 284 -20.17 -9.38 9.03
N SER A 285 -19.80 -9.66 7.77
CA SER A 285 -20.58 -9.20 6.59
C SER A 285 -21.79 -10.10 6.31
N GLY A 286 -21.88 -11.27 6.93
CA GLY A 286 -22.87 -12.29 6.61
C GLY A 286 -22.56 -13.11 5.35
N GLY A 287 -21.39 -12.90 4.72
CA GLY A 287 -20.95 -13.64 3.54
C GLY A 287 -20.48 -15.06 3.84
N GLU A 288 -20.21 -15.37 5.10
CA GLU A 288 -19.77 -16.70 5.54
C GLU A 288 -20.40 -17.09 6.86
N ALA A 289 -20.78 -18.37 7.02
CA ALA A 289 -21.33 -18.86 8.28
C ALA A 289 -20.22 -19.30 9.24
N PRO A 290 -20.42 -19.12 10.58
CA PRO A 290 -19.52 -19.66 11.57
C PRO A 290 -19.58 -21.19 11.60
N SER A 291 -18.52 -21.85 12.08
CA SER A 291 -18.51 -23.30 12.32
C SER A 291 -19.28 -23.66 13.60
N SER A 292 -19.26 -22.78 14.60
CA SER A 292 -20.08 -22.86 15.81
C SER A 292 -20.32 -21.47 16.39
N GLY A 293 -21.29 -21.34 17.28
CA GLY A 293 -21.74 -20.06 17.80
C GLY A 293 -22.76 -19.37 16.90
N SER A 294 -23.03 -18.09 17.13
CA SER A 294 -23.98 -17.32 16.34
C SER A 294 -23.47 -15.92 16.03
N VAL A 295 -23.76 -15.46 14.80
CA VAL A 295 -23.54 -14.08 14.37
C VAL A 295 -24.90 -13.46 14.10
N THR A 296 -25.27 -12.45 14.87
CA THR A 296 -26.57 -11.79 14.78
C THR A 296 -26.40 -10.36 14.28
N MET A 297 -27.01 -10.05 13.12
CA MET A 297 -27.08 -8.69 12.58
C MET A 297 -28.16 -7.89 13.31
N GLY A 298 -27.82 -6.65 13.63
CA GLY A 298 -28.78 -5.70 14.18
C GLY A 298 -29.92 -5.40 13.20
N ARG A 299 -31.10 -5.00 13.73
CA ARG A 299 -32.23 -4.62 12.88
C ARG A 299 -31.86 -3.43 11.99
N HIS A 300 -32.22 -3.53 10.72
CA HIS A 300 -31.93 -2.52 9.69
C HIS A 300 -30.43 -2.25 9.47
N THR A 301 -29.54 -3.17 9.85
CA THR A 301 -28.13 -3.10 9.45
C THR A 301 -28.02 -3.36 7.96
N GLN A 302 -27.52 -2.37 7.23
CA GLN A 302 -27.16 -2.48 5.81
C GLN A 302 -25.65 -2.45 5.71
N VAL A 303 -25.10 -3.57 5.25
CA VAL A 303 -23.64 -3.77 5.13
C VAL A 303 -23.20 -3.44 3.73
N ALA A 304 -22.15 -2.64 3.61
CA ALA A 304 -21.35 -2.56 2.39
C ALA A 304 -19.99 -3.21 2.69
N PHE A 305 -19.65 -4.24 1.93
CA PHE A 305 -18.43 -5.01 2.08
C PHE A 305 -17.54 -4.84 0.86
N PHE A 306 -16.29 -4.50 1.10
CA PHE A 306 -15.25 -4.46 0.08
C PHE A 306 -14.16 -5.47 0.42
N SER A 307 -13.83 -6.33 -0.54
CA SER A 307 -12.68 -7.24 -0.49
C SER A 307 -11.96 -7.26 -1.83
N GLN A 308 -10.75 -7.75 -1.84
CA GLN A 308 -9.94 -7.86 -3.06
C GLN A 308 -10.62 -8.71 -4.15
N THR A 309 -11.45 -9.69 -3.77
CA THR A 309 -12.16 -10.57 -4.71
C THR A 309 -13.28 -9.86 -5.49
N HIS A 310 -13.84 -8.76 -4.97
CA HIS A 310 -14.90 -8.02 -5.66
C HIS A 310 -14.44 -7.37 -6.98
N ALA A 311 -13.15 -7.24 -7.20
CA ALA A 311 -12.60 -6.80 -8.49
C ALA A 311 -12.85 -7.85 -9.61
N ASP A 312 -12.94 -9.12 -9.24
CA ASP A 312 -13.16 -10.23 -10.17
C ASP A 312 -14.66 -10.43 -10.50
N ASP A 313 -15.55 -9.87 -9.66
CA ASP A 313 -17.01 -9.92 -9.87
C ASP A 313 -17.52 -8.88 -10.89
N LEU A 314 -16.67 -7.94 -11.30
CA LEU A 314 -17.03 -6.92 -12.28
C LEU A 314 -17.18 -7.52 -13.68
N ASP A 315 -18.24 -7.10 -14.40
CA ASP A 315 -18.50 -7.52 -15.77
C ASP A 315 -17.43 -6.98 -16.73
N PRO A 316 -16.60 -7.83 -17.35
CA PRO A 316 -15.48 -7.41 -18.17
C PRO A 316 -15.90 -6.70 -19.48
N ASP A 317 -17.14 -6.93 -19.94
CA ASP A 317 -17.66 -6.38 -21.20
C ASP A 317 -18.22 -4.96 -21.04
N LYS A 318 -18.55 -4.56 -19.81
CA LYS A 318 -19.04 -3.20 -19.51
C LYS A 318 -17.90 -2.20 -19.43
N THR A 319 -18.24 -0.95 -19.72
CA THR A 319 -17.36 0.18 -19.42
C THR A 319 -17.33 0.49 -17.93
N ILE A 320 -16.29 1.18 -17.46
CA ILE A 320 -16.19 1.66 -16.07
C ILE A 320 -17.46 2.44 -15.69
N LEU A 321 -17.89 3.37 -16.56
CA LEU A 321 -19.04 4.20 -16.28
C LEU A 321 -20.33 3.36 -16.16
N GLU A 322 -20.56 2.42 -17.07
CA GLU A 322 -21.74 1.52 -17.02
C GLU A 322 -21.75 0.66 -15.75
N CYS A 323 -20.59 0.15 -15.31
CA CYS A 323 -20.49 -0.62 -14.06
C CYS A 323 -20.84 0.24 -12.85
N VAL A 324 -20.31 1.45 -12.79
CA VAL A 324 -20.51 2.33 -11.64
C VAL A 324 -21.91 2.93 -11.62
N GLU A 325 -22.48 3.28 -12.78
CA GLU A 325 -23.89 3.73 -12.90
C GLU A 325 -24.88 2.62 -12.52
N ALA A 326 -24.57 1.36 -12.86
CA ALA A 326 -25.40 0.21 -12.46
C ALA A 326 -25.39 -0.03 -10.94
N ALA A 327 -24.28 0.30 -10.26
CA ALA A 327 -24.15 0.19 -8.81
C ALA A 327 -24.77 1.39 -8.08
N ALA A 328 -24.95 2.52 -8.76
CA ALA A 328 -25.47 3.74 -8.15
C ALA A 328 -26.97 3.65 -7.87
N THR A 329 -27.37 4.18 -6.71
CA THR A 329 -28.79 4.43 -6.40
C THR A 329 -29.24 5.75 -7.03
N ARG A 330 -30.57 6.01 -7.02
CA ARG A 330 -31.11 7.30 -7.50
C ARG A 330 -30.49 8.50 -6.76
N GLU A 331 -30.14 8.33 -5.50
CA GLU A 331 -29.56 9.38 -4.66
C GLU A 331 -28.07 9.58 -4.92
N SER A 332 -27.33 8.50 -5.19
CA SER A 332 -25.88 8.55 -5.43
C SER A 332 -25.50 8.73 -6.90
N ALA A 333 -26.42 8.58 -7.85
CA ALA A 333 -26.16 8.77 -9.28
C ALA A 333 -25.49 10.11 -9.64
N PRO A 334 -25.86 11.27 -9.05
CA PRO A 334 -25.15 12.53 -9.32
C PRO A 334 -23.67 12.53 -8.89
N MET A 335 -23.28 11.64 -7.98
CA MET A 335 -21.93 11.57 -7.42
C MET A 335 -20.96 10.72 -8.24
N VAL A 336 -21.46 9.91 -9.19
CA VAL A 336 -20.70 8.93 -9.96
C VAL A 336 -19.46 9.53 -10.62
N ARG A 337 -19.62 10.60 -11.40
CA ARG A 337 -18.48 11.22 -12.11
C ARG A 337 -17.45 11.85 -11.18
N ASN A 338 -17.92 12.48 -10.11
CA ASN A 338 -17.06 13.05 -9.09
C ASN A 338 -16.26 11.96 -8.39
N LEU A 339 -16.91 10.87 -8.00
CA LEU A 339 -16.26 9.75 -7.32
C LEU A 339 -15.26 9.04 -8.24
N LEU A 340 -15.59 8.81 -9.50
CA LEU A 340 -14.65 8.29 -10.49
C LEU A 340 -13.41 9.17 -10.62
N GLY A 341 -13.58 10.50 -10.65
CA GLY A 341 -12.49 11.45 -10.66
C GLY A 341 -11.60 11.37 -9.41
N CYS A 342 -12.20 11.19 -8.22
CA CYS A 342 -11.46 10.99 -6.96
C CYS A 342 -10.53 9.77 -7.00
N PHE A 343 -10.89 8.74 -7.78
CA PHE A 343 -10.13 7.52 -7.96
C PHE A 343 -9.37 7.46 -9.29
N LEU A 344 -9.05 8.64 -9.86
CA LEU A 344 -8.20 8.84 -11.04
C LEU A 344 -8.77 8.36 -12.38
N PHE A 345 -10.09 8.14 -12.47
CA PHE A 345 -10.75 7.86 -13.75
C PHE A 345 -11.28 9.16 -14.35
N ARG A 346 -10.58 9.71 -15.36
CA ARG A 346 -10.86 11.04 -15.93
C ARG A 346 -11.05 10.98 -17.44
N GLY A 347 -11.79 11.95 -17.97
CA GLY A 347 -11.97 12.09 -19.40
C GLY A 347 -12.46 10.81 -20.06
N ASP A 348 -11.71 10.31 -21.04
CA ASP A 348 -12.05 9.11 -21.80
C ASP A 348 -11.78 7.80 -21.03
N ASP A 349 -11.09 7.82 -19.89
CA ASP A 349 -10.82 6.61 -19.11
C ASP A 349 -12.11 5.92 -18.67
N VAL A 350 -13.15 6.68 -18.34
CA VAL A 350 -14.44 6.14 -17.88
C VAL A 350 -15.15 5.27 -18.93
N HIS A 351 -14.76 5.39 -20.19
CA HIS A 351 -15.30 4.61 -21.32
C HIS A 351 -14.47 3.35 -21.63
N LYS A 352 -13.36 3.12 -20.92
CA LYS A 352 -12.59 1.87 -21.03
C LYS A 352 -13.43 0.70 -20.52
N ARG A 353 -13.30 -0.46 -21.18
CA ARG A 353 -13.92 -1.69 -20.69
C ARG A 353 -13.20 -2.22 -19.47
N VAL A 354 -13.92 -2.79 -18.53
CA VAL A 354 -13.36 -3.38 -17.31
C VAL A 354 -12.35 -4.49 -17.63
N GLY A 355 -12.60 -5.27 -18.68
CA GLY A 355 -11.73 -6.36 -19.10
C GLY A 355 -10.30 -5.96 -19.51
N VAL A 356 -10.08 -4.69 -19.92
CA VAL A 356 -8.74 -4.20 -20.29
C VAL A 356 -7.99 -3.53 -19.16
N LEU A 357 -8.62 -3.39 -17.99
CA LEU A 357 -8.04 -2.74 -16.82
C LEU A 357 -7.00 -3.63 -16.13
N SER A 358 -5.98 -3.00 -15.56
CA SER A 358 -5.09 -3.66 -14.61
C SER A 358 -5.85 -4.12 -13.36
N GLY A 359 -5.27 -5.06 -12.59
CA GLY A 359 -5.87 -5.52 -11.33
C GLY A 359 -6.14 -4.37 -10.36
N GLY A 360 -5.21 -3.42 -10.25
CA GLY A 360 -5.37 -2.24 -9.39
C GLY A 360 -6.48 -1.30 -9.85
N GLU A 361 -6.62 -1.08 -11.17
CA GLU A 361 -7.74 -0.27 -11.72
C GLU A 361 -9.08 -0.95 -11.47
N ARG A 362 -9.18 -2.27 -11.66
CA ARG A 362 -10.40 -3.03 -11.33
C ARG A 362 -10.77 -2.93 -9.86
N SER A 363 -9.79 -3.05 -8.96
CA SER A 363 -10.02 -2.88 -7.52
C SER A 363 -10.54 -1.49 -7.18
N ARG A 364 -10.02 -0.43 -7.82
CA ARG A 364 -10.54 0.93 -7.65
C ARG A 364 -11.98 1.08 -8.14
N VAL A 365 -12.33 0.49 -9.29
CA VAL A 365 -13.71 0.50 -9.79
C VAL A 365 -14.65 -0.22 -8.83
N ALA A 366 -14.27 -1.42 -8.33
CA ALA A 366 -15.05 -2.17 -7.35
C ALA A 366 -15.27 -1.36 -6.06
N LEU A 367 -14.24 -0.68 -5.57
CA LEU A 367 -14.34 0.20 -4.41
C LEU A 367 -15.32 1.35 -4.67
N VAL A 368 -15.24 2.01 -5.83
CA VAL A 368 -16.16 3.08 -6.22
C VAL A 368 -17.62 2.56 -6.26
N CYS A 369 -17.87 1.40 -6.84
CA CYS A 369 -19.19 0.78 -6.85
C CYS A 369 -19.73 0.58 -5.43
N MET A 370 -18.89 0.07 -4.51
CA MET A 370 -19.29 -0.14 -3.12
C MET A 370 -19.60 1.18 -2.38
N LEU A 371 -18.79 2.23 -2.61
CA LEU A 371 -18.95 3.53 -1.94
C LEU A 371 -20.24 4.26 -2.32
N LEU A 372 -20.87 3.92 -3.44
CA LEU A 372 -22.15 4.50 -3.89
C LEU A 372 -23.37 3.90 -3.21
N HIS A 373 -23.23 2.73 -2.56
CA HIS A 373 -24.32 2.11 -1.84
C HIS A 373 -24.55 2.77 -0.47
N PRO A 374 -25.79 3.18 -0.15
CA PRO A 374 -26.11 3.66 1.17
C PRO A 374 -26.03 2.48 2.16
N ALA A 375 -25.13 2.56 3.10
CA ALA A 375 -24.92 1.56 4.15
C ALA A 375 -24.78 2.26 5.49
N ASN A 376 -25.03 1.56 6.60
CA ASN A 376 -24.76 2.05 7.96
C ASN A 376 -23.66 1.26 8.66
N PHE A 377 -23.15 0.22 7.98
CA PHE A 377 -21.98 -0.54 8.40
C PHE A 377 -21.08 -0.85 7.21
N LEU A 378 -19.84 -0.34 7.24
CA LEU A 378 -18.83 -0.57 6.21
C LEU A 378 -17.83 -1.61 6.70
N ILE A 379 -17.47 -2.53 5.84
CA ILE A 379 -16.38 -3.48 6.07
C ILE A 379 -15.42 -3.36 4.89
N LEU A 380 -14.20 -2.98 5.16
CA LEU A 380 -13.18 -2.71 4.15
C LEU A 380 -11.98 -3.64 4.40
N ASP A 381 -11.72 -4.56 3.47
CA ASP A 381 -10.58 -5.48 3.55
C ASP A 381 -9.49 -5.01 2.58
N GLU A 382 -8.40 -4.43 3.13
CA GLU A 382 -7.27 -3.83 2.45
C GLU A 382 -7.66 -2.80 1.37
N PRO A 383 -8.47 -1.78 1.71
CA PRO A 383 -8.96 -0.81 0.73
C PRO A 383 -7.87 0.12 0.17
N THR A 384 -6.74 0.22 0.86
CA THR A 384 -5.61 1.06 0.49
C THR A 384 -4.69 0.43 -0.54
N ASN A 385 -4.77 -0.88 -0.74
CA ASN A 385 -4.02 -1.56 -1.77
C ASN A 385 -4.42 -1.02 -3.15
N HIS A 386 -3.44 -0.67 -3.96
CA HIS A 386 -3.63 -0.11 -5.30
C HIS A 386 -4.23 1.32 -5.35
N LEU A 387 -4.37 1.99 -4.19
CA LEU A 387 -4.71 3.41 -4.14
C LEU A 387 -3.44 4.25 -4.05
N ASP A 388 -3.35 5.27 -4.89
CA ASP A 388 -2.34 6.31 -4.72
C ASP A 388 -2.62 7.18 -3.47
N ILE A 389 -1.66 7.97 -3.06
CA ILE A 389 -1.75 8.78 -1.83
C ILE A 389 -2.94 9.75 -1.88
N GLN A 390 -3.26 10.32 -3.04
CA GLN A 390 -4.40 11.24 -3.17
C GLN A 390 -5.73 10.53 -2.95
N SER A 391 -5.95 9.39 -3.62
CA SER A 391 -7.15 8.56 -3.43
C SER A 391 -7.28 8.05 -2.00
N GLN A 392 -6.16 7.69 -1.35
CA GLN A 392 -6.16 7.30 0.07
C GLN A 392 -6.61 8.47 0.96
N GLN A 393 -6.12 9.69 0.72
CA GLN A 393 -6.52 10.89 1.48
C GLN A 393 -8.00 11.23 1.30
N VAL A 394 -8.54 11.10 0.07
CA VAL A 394 -9.97 11.30 -0.20
C VAL A 394 -10.80 10.27 0.57
N LEU A 395 -10.45 8.99 0.50
CA LEU A 395 -11.14 7.93 1.23
C LEU A 395 -11.04 8.13 2.75
N GLN A 396 -9.87 8.47 3.27
CA GLN A 396 -9.62 8.74 4.69
C GLN A 396 -10.49 9.90 5.19
N LYS A 397 -10.54 11.00 4.44
CA LYS A 397 -11.39 12.14 4.78
C LYS A 397 -12.87 11.76 4.79
N ALA A 398 -13.34 11.06 3.77
CA ALA A 398 -14.72 10.60 3.71
C ALA A 398 -15.09 9.69 4.88
N LEU A 399 -14.20 8.74 5.26
CA LEU A 399 -14.39 7.85 6.42
C LEU A 399 -14.38 8.62 7.76
N SER A 400 -13.57 9.67 7.88
CA SER A 400 -13.54 10.50 9.09
C SER A 400 -14.87 11.22 9.34
N GLU A 401 -15.56 11.59 8.27
CA GLU A 401 -16.85 12.31 8.27
C GLU A 401 -18.05 11.33 8.24
N TYR A 402 -17.81 10.03 8.02
CA TYR A 402 -18.87 9.04 7.92
C TYR A 402 -19.55 8.80 9.28
N PRO A 403 -20.90 8.96 9.37
CA PRO A 403 -21.63 8.87 10.64
C PRO A 403 -22.03 7.44 11.03
N GLY A 404 -21.79 6.45 10.18
CA GLY A 404 -22.05 5.04 10.46
C GLY A 404 -20.91 4.37 11.22
N SER A 405 -20.95 3.02 11.28
CA SER A 405 -19.90 2.20 11.86
C SER A 405 -19.05 1.57 10.77
N TYR A 406 -17.79 1.28 11.07
CA TYR A 406 -16.95 0.56 10.12
C TYR A 406 -15.88 -0.30 10.79
N CYS A 407 -15.52 -1.37 10.07
CA CYS A 407 -14.36 -2.21 10.34
C CYS A 407 -13.42 -2.16 9.13
N ILE A 408 -12.15 -1.89 9.36
CA ILE A 408 -11.14 -1.80 8.31
C ILE A 408 -10.01 -2.75 8.62
N VAL A 409 -9.74 -3.70 7.72
CA VAL A 409 -8.50 -4.46 7.69
C VAL A 409 -7.53 -3.67 6.84
N SER A 410 -6.45 -3.19 7.40
CA SER A 410 -5.37 -2.57 6.63
C SER A 410 -4.06 -2.64 7.39
N HIS A 411 -2.97 -2.63 6.66
CA HIS A 411 -1.62 -2.56 7.18
C HIS A 411 -1.04 -1.14 7.11
N ASN A 412 -1.77 -0.20 6.49
CA ASN A 412 -1.34 1.20 6.35
C ASN A 412 -1.68 2.01 7.62
N ARG A 413 -0.69 2.17 8.49
CA ARG A 413 -0.82 2.90 9.74
C ARG A 413 -1.22 4.36 9.54
N SER A 414 -0.58 5.07 8.60
CA SER A 414 -0.87 6.48 8.33
C SER A 414 -2.30 6.72 7.84
N PHE A 415 -2.89 5.73 7.18
CA PHE A 415 -4.29 5.74 6.79
C PHE A 415 -5.23 5.49 7.97
N LEU A 416 -4.91 4.53 8.85
CA LEU A 416 -5.79 4.12 9.95
C LEU A 416 -5.81 5.10 11.12
N ASP A 417 -4.67 5.64 11.54
CA ASP A 417 -4.53 6.42 12.77
C ASP A 417 -5.53 7.58 12.91
N PRO A 418 -5.82 8.39 11.88
CA PRO A 418 -6.76 9.50 12.02
C PRO A 418 -8.23 9.09 12.09
N ILE A 419 -8.57 7.85 11.69
CA ILE A 419 -9.96 7.45 11.47
C ILE A 419 -10.47 6.37 12.43
N VAL A 420 -9.59 5.64 13.12
CA VAL A 420 -10.01 4.56 14.01
C VAL A 420 -9.92 4.96 15.49
N THR A 421 -10.79 4.36 16.30
CA THR A 421 -10.87 4.59 17.75
C THR A 421 -10.71 3.30 18.56
N LYS A 422 -10.75 2.15 17.88
CA LYS A 422 -10.56 0.82 18.46
C LYS A 422 -9.68 -0.01 17.54
N VAL A 423 -8.86 -0.86 18.11
CA VAL A 423 -8.06 -1.86 17.39
C VAL A 423 -8.44 -3.24 17.87
N LEU A 424 -8.78 -4.12 16.94
CA LEU A 424 -9.05 -5.53 17.17
C LEU A 424 -7.88 -6.35 16.63
N GLU A 425 -7.06 -6.88 17.54
CA GLU A 425 -5.88 -7.68 17.19
C GLU A 425 -6.23 -9.15 17.06
N PHE A 426 -5.82 -9.76 15.97
CA PHE A 426 -5.88 -11.18 15.72
C PHE A 426 -4.52 -11.84 15.88
N VAL A 427 -4.40 -12.74 16.86
CA VAL A 427 -3.21 -13.57 17.09
C VAL A 427 -3.59 -15.03 16.78
N PRO A 428 -2.84 -15.74 15.92
CA PRO A 428 -3.15 -17.13 15.58
C PRO A 428 -3.23 -18.03 16.80
N GLY A 429 -4.38 -18.71 17.00
CA GLY A 429 -4.63 -19.62 18.12
C GLY A 429 -5.07 -18.93 19.42
N GLU A 430 -5.27 -17.62 19.42
CA GLU A 430 -5.75 -16.87 20.56
C GLU A 430 -7.11 -16.20 20.26
N LYS A 431 -7.80 -15.76 21.32
CA LYS A 431 -8.99 -14.91 21.16
C LYS A 431 -8.55 -13.52 20.73
N PRO A 432 -9.30 -12.87 19.81
CA PRO A 432 -9.02 -11.49 19.45
C PRO A 432 -8.99 -10.57 20.67
N ARG A 433 -8.01 -9.66 20.70
CA ARG A 433 -7.82 -8.68 21.77
C ARG A 433 -8.29 -7.32 21.32
N VAL A 434 -8.97 -6.58 22.21
CA VAL A 434 -9.49 -5.23 21.91
C VAL A 434 -8.63 -4.19 22.61
N TYR A 435 -8.15 -3.22 21.84
CA TYR A 435 -7.42 -2.07 22.35
C TYR A 435 -8.21 -0.80 22.03
N LEU A 436 -8.36 0.08 23.03
CA LEU A 436 -8.94 1.41 22.84
C LEU A 436 -7.83 2.37 22.41
N GLY A 437 -8.12 3.21 21.41
CA GLY A 437 -7.20 4.13 20.80
C GLY A 437 -6.96 3.81 19.32
N ASN A 438 -5.99 4.50 18.72
CA ASN A 438 -5.59 4.28 17.32
C ASN A 438 -4.50 3.17 17.20
N VAL A 439 -4.01 2.94 15.99
CA VAL A 439 -3.01 1.89 15.74
C VAL A 439 -1.67 2.24 16.39
N SER A 440 -1.31 3.52 16.46
CA SER A 440 -0.11 3.98 17.15
C SER A 440 -0.16 3.69 18.64
N ASP A 441 -1.30 3.99 19.31
CA ASP A 441 -1.52 3.69 20.73
C ASP A 441 -1.46 2.19 21.01
N TYR A 442 -1.99 1.38 20.08
CA TYR A 442 -1.92 -0.09 20.15
C TYR A 442 -0.47 -0.57 20.11
N LEU A 443 0.32 -0.10 19.13
CA LEU A 443 1.72 -0.52 18.97
C LEU A 443 2.57 -0.15 20.20
N GLU A 444 2.35 1.02 20.81
CA GLU A 444 3.03 1.41 22.05
C GLU A 444 2.68 0.50 23.23
N LYS A 445 1.44 0.01 23.31
CA LYS A 445 1.02 -0.90 24.37
C LYS A 445 1.65 -2.28 24.22
N VAL A 446 1.64 -2.83 22.99
CA VAL A 446 2.25 -4.13 22.70
C VAL A 446 3.77 -4.14 22.95
N GLU A 447 4.44 -2.98 22.80
CA GLU A 447 5.88 -2.88 23.14
C GLU A 447 6.18 -2.87 24.64
N ARG A 448 5.20 -2.47 25.45
CA ARG A 448 5.36 -2.41 26.90
C ARG A 448 4.99 -3.73 27.59
N GLU A 449 4.23 -4.60 26.90
CA GLU A 449 3.91 -5.96 27.36
C GLU A 449 5.03 -6.96 27.03
#